data_426f8d520f664f518b32d553163739a0
#
_entry.id   426f8d520f664f518b32d553163739a0
#
_cell.length_a   1.000
_cell.length_b   1.000
_cell.length_c   1.000
_cell.angle_alpha   90.00
_cell.angle_beta   90.00
_cell.angle_gamma   90.00
#
_symmetry.space_group_name_H-M   'P 1'
#
loop_
_entity.id
_entity.type
_entity.pdbx_description
1 polymer ?
#
loop_
_entity_poly.entity_id
_entity_poly.type
_entity_poly.pdbx_seq_one_letter_code
_entity_poly.pdbx_strand_id
1 'polypeptide(L)'
;LHLSIRRQRQMCIRDRDTALSFILIIGSITALFMGFLGIIQNDIKRVVAYSTLSQLGYMTVALGASAYSVAVFHLMTHAFFKALLFLAAGSVIIGMHHDQDIRNMGGLRKYMPITWITSLLGSLALIGTPLFSGFYSKDSIIEAVHATHLFGSGFANFAVLAGVFVTAFYSFRMYFLVFHGEERFGKEHAHHDDHAHAKAAHADHGHDDHAHDAHDDHGHDEHHGLAPGQKPHESPWVVTLPLVLLAIPSVLIGFFAIQPMLHGDFFNGVITVNESHGAMAELKEHFHGAVAMAIHGLSTAPFWLALAGVVTAYYCYMINPRVPAWFYKHFHALHTLLENKYYMDKFNEVFIAGGARLLGGGLSKVGDKTLIDGLIVNGSAKVVAWFSRVIRVFQSGYIYHYAFVMILGMLGLLSYFVIFPLFAK
;
A
#
# COMPACT_ATOMS: atom_id res chain seq x y z
N LEU A 1 -17.43 26.83 18.03
CA LEU A 1 -18.24 26.87 16.79
C LEU A 1 -17.57 26.10 15.64
N HIS A 2 -16.28 26.35 15.36
CA HIS A 2 -15.57 25.65 14.24
C HIS A 2 -15.48 24.13 14.41
N LEU A 3 -15.32 23.61 15.61
CA LEU A 3 -15.27 22.17 15.89
C LEU A 3 -16.64 21.48 15.74
N SER A 4 -17.72 22.17 16.11
CA SER A 4 -19.09 21.63 15.93
C SER A 4 -19.50 21.59 14.44
N ILE A 5 -19.16 22.65 13.67
CA ILE A 5 -19.40 22.69 12.23
C ILE A 5 -18.58 21.62 11.49
N ARG A 6 -17.34 21.37 11.91
CA ARG A 6 -16.51 20.28 11.37
C ARG A 6 -17.11 18.91 11.66
N ARG A 7 -17.61 18.67 12.87
CA ARG A 7 -18.32 17.44 13.22
C ARG A 7 -19.61 17.25 12.42
N GLN A 8 -20.43 18.29 12.30
CA GLN A 8 -21.65 18.24 11.50
C GLN A 8 -21.35 17.97 10.02
N ARG A 9 -20.32 18.60 9.46
CA ARG A 9 -19.93 18.39 8.04
C ARG A 9 -19.40 16.96 7.81
N GLN A 10 -18.66 16.39 8.76
CA GLN A 10 -18.21 15.01 8.70
C GLN A 10 -19.39 14.02 8.84
N MET A 11 -20.35 14.30 9.72
CA MET A 11 -21.57 13.50 9.84
C MET A 11 -22.40 13.51 8.55
N CYS A 12 -22.62 14.68 7.93
CA CYS A 12 -23.39 14.78 6.70
C CYS A 12 -22.75 14.08 5.48
N ILE A 13 -21.43 13.93 5.43
CA ILE A 13 -20.73 13.20 4.36
C ILE A 13 -20.75 11.70 4.65
N ARG A 14 -20.60 11.32 5.91
CA ARG A 14 -20.48 9.94 6.38
C ARG A 14 -21.78 9.14 6.23
N ASP A 15 -22.92 9.79 6.36
CA ASP A 15 -24.24 9.15 6.33
C ASP A 15 -25.01 9.34 5.01
N ARG A 16 -24.33 9.79 3.95
CA ARG A 16 -24.94 9.84 2.61
C ARG A 16 -24.86 8.46 1.95
N ASP A 17 -25.99 7.91 1.58
CA ASP A 17 -26.13 6.63 0.89
C ASP A 17 -25.21 6.51 -0.34
N THR A 18 -25.03 7.60 -1.09
CA THR A 18 -24.13 7.65 -2.24
C THR A 18 -22.66 7.44 -1.85
N ALA A 19 -22.20 8.08 -0.76
CA ALA A 19 -20.83 7.92 -0.29
C ALA A 19 -20.60 6.52 0.29
N LEU A 20 -21.56 6.02 1.06
CA LEU A 20 -21.52 4.66 1.62
C LEU A 20 -21.53 3.60 0.53
N SER A 21 -22.40 3.75 -0.49
CA SER A 21 -22.43 2.86 -1.65
C SER A 21 -21.12 2.85 -2.43
N PHE A 22 -20.49 4.02 -2.61
CA PHE A 22 -19.19 4.12 -3.24
C PHE A 22 -18.09 3.40 -2.43
N ILE A 23 -18.04 3.61 -1.11
CA ILE A 23 -17.10 2.95 -0.20
C ILE A 23 -17.34 1.42 -0.21
N LEU A 24 -18.59 1.00 -0.18
CA LEU A 24 -18.99 -0.41 -0.23
C LEU A 24 -18.48 -1.10 -1.50
N ILE A 25 -18.69 -0.48 -2.67
CA ILE A 25 -18.27 -1.04 -3.96
C ILE A 25 -16.74 -1.09 -4.07
N ILE A 26 -16.05 0.01 -3.76
CA ILE A 26 -14.58 0.06 -3.83
C ILE A 26 -13.94 -0.93 -2.84
N GLY A 27 -14.47 -1.01 -1.62
CA GLY A 27 -14.03 -2.01 -0.63
C GLY A 27 -14.19 -3.44 -1.14
N SER A 28 -15.33 -3.74 -1.77
CA SER A 28 -15.63 -5.05 -2.34
C SER A 28 -14.69 -5.43 -3.49
N ILE A 29 -14.42 -4.50 -4.40
CA ILE A 29 -13.44 -4.67 -5.48
C ILE A 29 -12.06 -4.92 -4.87
N THR A 30 -11.65 -4.12 -3.90
CA THR A 30 -10.34 -4.26 -3.24
C THR A 30 -10.21 -5.63 -2.55
N ALA A 31 -11.23 -6.06 -1.79
CA ALA A 31 -11.20 -7.34 -1.10
C ALA A 31 -10.98 -8.50 -2.06
N LEU A 32 -11.71 -8.53 -3.17
CA LEU A 32 -11.67 -9.62 -4.14
C LEU A 32 -10.41 -9.56 -5.02
N PHE A 33 -10.07 -8.40 -5.58
CA PHE A 33 -8.95 -8.23 -6.52
C PHE A 33 -7.61 -8.47 -5.84
N MET A 34 -7.42 -7.96 -4.63
CA MET A 34 -6.18 -8.20 -3.88
C MET A 34 -6.08 -9.67 -3.45
N GLY A 35 -7.20 -10.33 -3.18
CA GLY A 35 -7.24 -11.78 -2.96
C GLY A 35 -6.73 -12.58 -4.17
N PHE A 36 -7.16 -12.23 -5.38
CA PHE A 36 -6.67 -12.90 -6.60
C PHE A 36 -5.17 -12.70 -6.82
N LEU A 37 -4.63 -11.51 -6.51
CA LEU A 37 -3.18 -11.29 -6.56
C LEU A 37 -2.44 -12.21 -5.56
N GLY A 38 -3.02 -12.44 -4.38
CA GLY A 38 -2.48 -13.38 -3.38
C GLY A 38 -2.34 -14.82 -3.90
N ILE A 39 -3.23 -15.26 -4.80
CA ILE A 39 -3.19 -16.62 -5.37
C ILE A 39 -1.93 -16.85 -6.20
N ILE A 40 -1.52 -15.87 -7.01
CA ILE A 40 -0.43 -16.05 -7.98
C ILE A 40 0.95 -15.73 -7.41
N GLN A 41 1.03 -15.04 -6.26
CA GLN A 41 2.32 -14.65 -5.69
C GLN A 41 3.14 -15.86 -5.22
N ASN A 42 4.44 -15.83 -5.51
CA ASN A 42 5.38 -16.84 -5.08
C ASN A 42 6.30 -16.36 -3.95
N ASP A 43 6.37 -15.06 -3.70
CA ASP A 43 7.07 -14.47 -2.57
C ASP A 43 6.20 -14.56 -1.31
N ILE A 44 6.70 -15.21 -0.25
CA ILE A 44 5.97 -15.43 1.00
C ILE A 44 5.51 -14.11 1.66
N LYS A 45 6.34 -13.05 1.63
CA LYS A 45 5.98 -11.73 2.17
C LYS A 45 4.86 -11.07 1.34
N ARG A 46 4.95 -11.18 0.00
CA ARG A 46 3.94 -10.62 -0.90
C ARG A 46 2.59 -11.32 -0.75
N VAL A 47 2.56 -12.64 -0.56
CA VAL A 47 1.30 -13.35 -0.27
C VAL A 47 0.62 -12.77 0.97
N VAL A 48 1.37 -12.60 2.07
CA VAL A 48 0.83 -12.03 3.32
C VAL A 48 0.44 -10.56 3.14
N ALA A 49 1.20 -9.78 2.35
CA ALA A 49 0.90 -8.37 2.06
C ALA A 49 -0.39 -8.19 1.25
N TYR A 50 -0.58 -8.93 0.15
CA TYR A 50 -1.82 -8.88 -0.62
C TYR A 50 -3.02 -9.38 0.17
N SER A 51 -2.81 -10.38 1.03
CA SER A 51 -3.81 -10.80 2.00
C SER A 51 -4.20 -9.66 2.97
N THR A 52 -3.25 -8.83 3.41
CA THR A 52 -3.54 -7.66 4.25
C THR A 52 -4.40 -6.64 3.48
N LEU A 53 -4.05 -6.33 2.23
CA LEU A 53 -4.83 -5.41 1.40
C LEU A 53 -6.26 -5.93 1.16
N SER A 54 -6.42 -7.24 0.95
CA SER A 54 -7.74 -7.87 0.85
C SER A 54 -8.56 -7.69 2.13
N GLN A 55 -7.97 -7.89 3.32
CA GLN A 55 -8.67 -7.71 4.59
C GLN A 55 -9.00 -6.23 4.89
N LEU A 56 -8.15 -5.28 4.47
CA LEU A 56 -8.49 -3.86 4.50
C LEU A 56 -9.70 -3.56 3.60
N GLY A 57 -9.82 -4.26 2.47
CA GLY A 57 -11.03 -4.24 1.64
C GLY A 57 -12.27 -4.66 2.42
N TYR A 58 -12.20 -5.74 3.21
CA TYR A 58 -13.31 -6.18 4.10
C TYR A 58 -13.68 -5.11 5.13
N MET A 59 -12.68 -4.45 5.75
CA MET A 59 -12.95 -3.34 6.69
C MET A 59 -13.63 -2.18 5.98
N THR A 60 -13.19 -1.84 4.76
CA THR A 60 -13.79 -0.78 3.94
C THR A 60 -15.24 -1.13 3.58
N VAL A 61 -15.52 -2.40 3.27
CA VAL A 61 -16.89 -2.88 3.03
C VAL A 61 -17.77 -2.71 4.27
N ALA A 62 -17.26 -3.07 5.46
CA ALA A 62 -17.96 -2.86 6.72
C ALA A 62 -18.26 -1.38 7.00
N LEU A 63 -17.30 -0.48 6.68
CA LEU A 63 -17.53 0.97 6.76
C LEU A 63 -18.62 1.42 5.79
N GLY A 64 -18.63 0.90 4.56
CA GLY A 64 -19.67 1.16 3.55
C GLY A 64 -21.05 0.64 3.97
N ALA A 65 -21.10 -0.45 4.72
CA ALA A 65 -22.34 -1.00 5.30
C ALA A 65 -22.79 -0.26 6.59
N SER A 66 -22.15 0.84 6.97
CA SER A 66 -22.36 1.59 8.21
C SER A 66 -22.10 0.79 9.50
N ALA A 67 -21.41 -0.34 9.40
CA ALA A 67 -21.03 -1.19 10.53
C ALA A 67 -19.63 -0.79 11.07
N TYR A 68 -19.50 0.46 11.53
CA TYR A 68 -18.21 1.06 11.91
C TYR A 68 -17.53 0.32 13.06
N SER A 69 -18.28 -0.10 14.08
CA SER A 69 -17.77 -0.86 15.23
C SER A 69 -17.22 -2.23 14.77
N VAL A 70 -17.88 -2.87 13.82
CA VAL A 70 -17.43 -4.13 13.23
C VAL A 70 -16.11 -3.95 12.47
N ALA A 71 -15.96 -2.86 11.71
CA ALA A 71 -14.71 -2.55 11.02
C ALA A 71 -13.55 -2.37 12.01
N VAL A 72 -13.75 -1.63 13.11
CA VAL A 72 -12.72 -1.44 14.15
C VAL A 72 -12.44 -2.74 14.90
N PHE A 73 -13.45 -3.54 15.18
CA PHE A 73 -13.28 -4.86 15.78
C PHE A 73 -12.44 -5.78 14.87
N HIS A 74 -12.74 -5.80 13.57
CA HIS A 74 -11.93 -6.56 12.63
C HIS A 74 -10.49 -6.03 12.51
N LEU A 75 -10.29 -4.70 12.57
CA LEU A 75 -8.95 -4.10 12.59
C LEU A 75 -8.13 -4.61 13.78
N MET A 76 -8.73 -4.70 14.97
CA MET A 76 -8.07 -5.20 16.17
C MET A 76 -7.67 -6.68 16.03
N THR A 77 -8.62 -7.56 15.66
CA THR A 77 -8.33 -8.99 15.48
C THR A 77 -7.32 -9.23 14.37
N HIS A 78 -7.45 -8.47 13.27
CA HIS A 78 -6.55 -8.51 12.13
C HIS A 78 -5.11 -8.13 12.51
N ALA A 79 -4.92 -7.15 13.36
CA ALA A 79 -3.58 -6.75 13.80
C ALA A 79 -2.81 -7.92 14.43
N PHE A 80 -3.46 -8.71 15.29
CA PHE A 80 -2.82 -9.85 15.95
C PHE A 80 -2.46 -10.98 14.98
N PHE A 81 -3.41 -11.50 14.21
CA PHE A 81 -3.09 -12.61 13.33
C PHE A 81 -2.24 -12.20 12.12
N LYS A 82 -2.26 -10.93 11.71
CA LYS A 82 -1.37 -10.46 10.65
C LYS A 82 0.06 -10.24 11.13
N ALA A 83 0.24 -9.64 12.29
CA ALA A 83 1.57 -9.57 12.90
C ALA A 83 2.16 -10.98 13.06
N LEU A 84 1.36 -11.95 13.52
CA LEU A 84 1.76 -13.34 13.63
C LEU A 84 2.21 -13.93 12.29
N LEU A 85 1.42 -13.78 11.22
CA LEU A 85 1.76 -14.31 9.90
C LEU A 85 2.97 -13.64 9.26
N PHE A 86 3.15 -12.33 9.44
CA PHE A 86 4.34 -11.62 8.96
C PHE A 86 5.61 -12.03 9.71
N LEU A 87 5.53 -12.18 11.04
CA LEU A 87 6.65 -12.68 11.82
C LEU A 87 6.98 -14.13 11.47
N ALA A 88 5.96 -14.97 11.25
CA ALA A 88 6.16 -16.35 10.80
C ALA A 88 6.84 -16.41 9.43
N ALA A 89 6.40 -15.58 8.48
CA ALA A 89 7.08 -15.44 7.19
C ALA A 89 8.53 -14.95 7.34
N GLY A 90 8.78 -14.00 8.23
CA GLY A 90 10.13 -13.53 8.57
C GLY A 90 10.99 -14.65 9.17
N SER A 91 10.43 -15.45 10.07
CA SER A 91 11.11 -16.62 10.66
C SER A 91 11.50 -17.66 9.59
N VAL A 92 10.59 -17.95 8.66
CA VAL A 92 10.86 -18.84 7.51
C VAL A 92 12.01 -18.31 6.67
N ILE A 93 12.01 -17.02 6.34
CA ILE A 93 13.06 -16.38 5.53
C ILE A 93 14.43 -16.46 6.23
N ILE A 94 14.49 -16.22 7.54
CA ILE A 94 15.73 -16.37 8.32
C ILE A 94 16.20 -17.82 8.26
N GLY A 95 15.31 -18.79 8.50
CA GLY A 95 15.63 -20.21 8.46
C GLY A 95 16.04 -20.73 7.08
N MET A 96 15.63 -20.03 6.02
CA MET A 96 15.93 -20.32 4.61
C MET A 96 17.08 -19.47 4.04
N HIS A 97 17.89 -18.82 4.89
CA HIS A 97 19.00 -17.96 4.46
C HIS A 97 18.57 -16.92 3.39
N HIS A 98 17.56 -16.12 3.74
CA HIS A 98 17.01 -15.02 2.93
C HIS A 98 16.26 -15.42 1.64
N ASP A 99 16.05 -16.70 1.35
CA ASP A 99 15.16 -17.10 0.27
C ASP A 99 13.69 -16.79 0.65
N GLN A 100 12.97 -16.12 -0.25
CA GLN A 100 11.58 -15.70 -0.08
C GLN A 100 10.61 -16.46 -0.98
N ASP A 101 11.13 -17.23 -1.94
CA ASP A 101 10.30 -17.93 -2.91
C ASP A 101 9.75 -19.24 -2.33
N ILE A 102 8.42 -19.31 -2.18
CA ILE A 102 7.73 -20.51 -1.67
C ILE A 102 7.91 -21.75 -2.55
N ARG A 103 8.34 -21.59 -3.81
CA ARG A 103 8.61 -22.69 -4.73
C ARG A 103 9.89 -23.46 -4.36
N ASN A 104 10.84 -22.78 -3.72
CA ASN A 104 12.11 -23.36 -3.25
C ASN A 104 11.99 -23.99 -1.87
N MET A 105 10.86 -23.84 -1.19
CA MET A 105 10.59 -24.36 0.15
C MET A 105 9.94 -25.74 0.07
N GLY A 106 9.58 -26.30 1.21
CA GLY A 106 8.84 -27.56 1.35
C GLY A 106 9.32 -28.36 2.54
N GLY A 107 8.41 -29.06 3.22
CA GLY A 107 8.75 -29.93 4.35
C GLY A 107 9.30 -29.23 5.60
N LEU A 108 9.24 -27.89 5.68
CA LEU A 108 9.84 -27.09 6.76
C LEU A 108 9.27 -27.40 8.16
N ARG A 109 8.10 -28.04 8.25
CA ARG A 109 7.53 -28.48 9.55
C ARG A 109 8.47 -29.32 10.41
N LYS A 110 9.39 -30.07 9.77
CA LYS A 110 10.37 -30.94 10.47
C LYS A 110 11.48 -30.13 11.13
N TYR A 111 11.81 -28.99 10.55
CA TYR A 111 12.95 -28.14 10.94
C TYR A 111 12.51 -26.93 11.76
N MET A 112 11.26 -26.45 11.56
CA MET A 112 10.72 -25.25 12.17
C MET A 112 9.34 -25.50 12.80
N PRO A 113 9.23 -26.35 13.84
CA PRO A 113 7.95 -26.77 14.42
C PRO A 113 7.19 -25.62 15.10
N ILE A 114 7.87 -24.67 15.76
CA ILE A 114 7.22 -23.52 16.41
C ILE A 114 6.64 -22.59 15.36
N THR A 115 7.43 -22.22 14.36
CA THR A 115 6.99 -21.38 13.24
C THR A 115 5.85 -22.05 12.46
N TRP A 116 5.90 -23.36 12.26
CA TRP A 116 4.85 -24.16 11.60
C TRP A 116 3.51 -24.08 12.35
N ILE A 117 3.49 -24.32 13.67
CA ILE A 117 2.27 -24.30 14.48
C ILE A 117 1.70 -22.88 14.54
N THR A 118 2.54 -21.88 14.79
CA THR A 118 2.11 -20.48 14.90
C THR A 118 1.58 -19.93 13.57
N SER A 119 2.19 -20.33 12.44
CA SER A 119 1.68 -20.03 11.10
C SER A 119 0.33 -20.68 10.82
N LEU A 120 0.12 -21.93 11.29
CA LEU A 120 -1.18 -22.61 11.20
C LEU A 120 -2.25 -21.84 11.98
N LEU A 121 -1.98 -21.46 13.23
CA LEU A 121 -2.93 -20.71 14.05
C LEU A 121 -3.29 -19.37 13.41
N GLY A 122 -2.30 -18.64 12.88
CA GLY A 122 -2.52 -17.39 12.16
C GLY A 122 -3.34 -17.59 10.88
N SER A 123 -3.09 -18.66 10.13
CA SER A 123 -3.83 -19.00 8.91
C SER A 123 -5.28 -19.39 9.22
N LEU A 124 -5.53 -20.18 10.27
CA LEU A 124 -6.87 -20.53 10.72
C LEU A 124 -7.67 -19.32 11.21
N ALA A 125 -7.00 -18.39 11.93
CA ALA A 125 -7.61 -17.14 12.31
C ALA A 125 -7.97 -16.28 11.09
N LEU A 126 -7.08 -16.19 10.09
CA LEU A 126 -7.27 -15.40 8.88
C LEU A 126 -8.46 -15.88 8.04
N ILE A 127 -8.63 -17.19 7.87
CA ILE A 127 -9.73 -17.73 7.05
C ILE A 127 -11.09 -17.64 7.76
N GLY A 128 -11.11 -17.38 9.08
CA GLY A 128 -12.32 -17.30 9.87
C GLY A 128 -12.81 -18.67 10.34
N THR A 129 -11.91 -19.51 10.85
CA THR A 129 -12.30 -20.79 11.47
C THR A 129 -13.07 -20.52 12.76
N PRO A 130 -14.22 -21.15 13.02
CA PRO A 130 -14.96 -21.02 14.26
C PRO A 130 -14.08 -21.14 15.51
N LEU A 131 -14.36 -20.36 16.54
CA LEU A 131 -13.58 -20.18 17.78
C LEU A 131 -12.31 -19.34 17.66
N PHE A 132 -11.79 -19.07 16.46
CA PHE A 132 -10.66 -18.17 16.26
C PHE A 132 -11.10 -16.71 16.18
N SER A 133 -10.20 -15.78 16.52
CA SER A 133 -10.53 -14.34 16.58
C SER A 133 -11.07 -13.78 15.26
N GLY A 134 -10.50 -14.23 14.15
CA GLY A 134 -10.90 -13.79 12.81
C GLY A 134 -12.29 -14.25 12.39
N PHE A 135 -12.80 -15.35 12.94
CA PHE A 135 -14.17 -15.81 12.72
C PHE A 135 -15.17 -14.74 13.20
N TYR A 136 -15.09 -14.37 14.47
CA TYR A 136 -16.05 -13.45 15.09
C TYR A 136 -16.12 -12.11 14.36
N SER A 137 -14.98 -11.58 13.95
CA SER A 137 -14.93 -10.28 13.27
C SER A 137 -15.32 -10.36 11.79
N LYS A 138 -14.92 -11.42 11.08
CA LYS A 138 -15.20 -11.57 9.65
C LYS A 138 -16.65 -11.94 9.38
N ASP A 139 -17.20 -12.84 10.19
CA ASP A 139 -18.61 -13.25 10.10
C ASP A 139 -19.53 -12.06 10.38
N SER A 140 -19.23 -11.25 11.40
CA SER A 140 -19.94 -10.00 11.65
C SER A 140 -19.90 -9.02 10.48
N ILE A 141 -18.79 -8.96 9.70
CA ILE A 141 -18.74 -8.14 8.48
C ILE A 141 -19.70 -8.71 7.43
N ILE A 142 -19.70 -10.03 7.21
CA ILE A 142 -20.55 -10.67 6.20
C ILE A 142 -22.02 -10.48 6.54
N GLU A 143 -22.40 -10.66 7.80
CA GLU A 143 -23.76 -10.41 8.29
C GLU A 143 -24.16 -8.94 8.12
N ALA A 144 -23.31 -7.98 8.48
CA ALA A 144 -23.59 -6.56 8.32
C ALA A 144 -23.78 -6.17 6.83
N VAL A 145 -23.02 -6.79 5.92
CA VAL A 145 -23.19 -6.58 4.47
C VAL A 145 -24.48 -7.19 3.96
N HIS A 146 -24.87 -8.34 4.50
CA HIS A 146 -26.15 -8.99 4.16
C HIS A 146 -27.35 -8.13 4.59
N ALA A 147 -27.26 -7.53 5.77
CA ALA A 147 -28.29 -6.68 6.35
C ALA A 147 -28.41 -5.30 5.70
N THR A 148 -27.45 -4.88 4.87
CA THR A 148 -27.51 -3.55 4.25
C THR A 148 -28.28 -3.54 2.93
N HIS A 149 -29.10 -2.49 2.73
CA HIS A 149 -29.92 -2.30 1.53
C HIS A 149 -29.39 -1.22 0.58
N LEU A 150 -28.14 -0.77 0.78
CA LEU A 150 -27.50 0.24 -0.05
C LEU A 150 -27.26 -0.25 -1.48
N PHE A 151 -27.14 0.72 -2.41
CA PHE A 151 -26.79 0.40 -3.79
C PHE A 151 -25.42 -0.33 -3.84
N GLY A 152 -25.36 -1.47 -4.51
CA GLY A 152 -24.17 -2.30 -4.61
C GLY A 152 -24.06 -3.38 -3.53
N SER A 153 -25.02 -3.50 -2.58
CA SER A 153 -25.01 -4.52 -1.52
C SER A 153 -24.97 -5.96 -2.06
N GLY A 154 -25.67 -6.25 -3.15
CA GLY A 154 -25.65 -7.57 -3.79
C GLY A 154 -24.24 -7.92 -4.32
N PHE A 155 -23.55 -7.00 -4.96
CA PHE A 155 -22.16 -7.19 -5.38
C PHE A 155 -21.22 -7.33 -4.18
N ALA A 156 -21.40 -6.52 -3.14
CA ALA A 156 -20.61 -6.59 -1.93
C ALA A 156 -20.76 -7.93 -1.23
N ASN A 157 -21.99 -8.44 -1.10
CA ASN A 157 -22.27 -9.75 -0.50
C ASN A 157 -21.60 -10.88 -1.31
N PHE A 158 -21.72 -10.85 -2.63
CA PHE A 158 -20.99 -11.79 -3.49
C PHE A 158 -19.48 -11.70 -3.29
N ALA A 159 -18.92 -10.48 -3.27
CA ALA A 159 -17.49 -10.26 -3.17
C ALA A 159 -16.91 -10.73 -1.82
N VAL A 160 -17.59 -10.45 -0.69
CA VAL A 160 -17.14 -10.91 0.62
C VAL A 160 -17.23 -12.43 0.75
N LEU A 161 -18.27 -13.06 0.25
CA LEU A 161 -18.42 -14.52 0.27
C LEU A 161 -17.40 -15.21 -0.63
N ALA A 162 -17.24 -14.76 -1.88
CA ALA A 162 -16.21 -15.28 -2.78
C ALA A 162 -14.80 -15.05 -2.22
N GLY A 163 -14.58 -13.90 -1.57
CA GLY A 163 -13.35 -13.56 -0.91
C GLY A 163 -13.00 -14.50 0.26
N VAL A 164 -13.97 -15.13 0.92
CA VAL A 164 -13.70 -16.16 1.94
C VAL A 164 -13.01 -17.37 1.31
N PHE A 165 -13.54 -17.90 0.21
CA PHE A 165 -12.92 -18.99 -0.53
C PHE A 165 -11.54 -18.65 -1.03
N VAL A 166 -11.39 -17.49 -1.66
CA VAL A 166 -10.11 -16.98 -2.19
C VAL A 166 -9.08 -16.83 -1.08
N THR A 167 -9.48 -16.28 0.08
CA THR A 167 -8.62 -16.12 1.25
C THR A 167 -8.11 -17.46 1.76
N ALA A 168 -8.99 -18.44 1.90
CA ALA A 168 -8.64 -19.78 2.36
C ALA A 168 -7.70 -20.47 1.35
N PHE A 169 -7.99 -20.35 0.08
CA PHE A 169 -7.20 -20.97 -0.98
C PHE A 169 -5.76 -20.44 -1.01
N TYR A 170 -5.51 -19.12 -1.09
CA TYR A 170 -4.13 -18.63 -1.17
C TYR A 170 -3.36 -18.80 0.13
N SER A 171 -4.02 -18.68 1.28
CA SER A 171 -3.38 -18.86 2.59
C SER A 171 -2.88 -20.28 2.77
N PHE A 172 -3.72 -21.26 2.45
CA PHE A 172 -3.35 -22.67 2.55
C PHE A 172 -2.48 -23.15 1.40
N ARG A 173 -2.56 -22.52 0.21
CA ARG A 173 -1.54 -22.71 -0.83
C ARG A 173 -0.13 -22.38 -0.30
N MET A 174 0.03 -21.18 0.28
CA MET A 174 1.29 -20.76 0.87
C MET A 174 1.70 -21.74 2.00
N TYR A 175 0.81 -22.04 2.92
CA TYR A 175 1.06 -22.91 4.06
C TYR A 175 1.52 -24.31 3.63
N PHE A 176 0.85 -24.95 2.67
CA PHE A 176 1.21 -26.27 2.19
C PHE A 176 2.52 -26.27 1.40
N LEU A 177 2.76 -25.27 0.57
CA LEU A 177 4.00 -25.20 -0.20
C LEU A 177 5.24 -24.95 0.69
N VAL A 178 5.09 -24.22 1.78
CA VAL A 178 6.17 -23.88 2.71
C VAL A 178 6.45 -25.04 3.68
N PHE A 179 5.43 -25.52 4.38
CA PHE A 179 5.61 -26.43 5.51
C PHE A 179 5.43 -27.91 5.18
N HIS A 180 4.74 -28.19 4.07
CA HIS A 180 4.41 -29.57 3.66
C HIS A 180 5.01 -29.87 2.28
N GLY A 181 4.72 -31.06 1.76
CA GLY A 181 5.22 -31.49 0.46
C GLY A 181 6.69 -31.94 0.49
N GLU A 182 7.27 -32.06 -0.69
CA GLU A 182 8.67 -32.44 -0.90
C GLU A 182 9.62 -31.29 -0.59
N GLU A 183 10.79 -31.62 -0.04
CA GLU A 183 11.87 -30.67 0.20
C GLU A 183 12.49 -30.24 -1.14
N ARG A 184 12.45 -28.93 -1.45
CA ARG A 184 12.93 -28.37 -2.71
C ARG A 184 14.17 -27.51 -2.55
N PHE A 185 14.57 -27.19 -1.31
CA PHE A 185 15.79 -26.47 -0.97
C PHE A 185 17.04 -27.32 -1.10
N GLY A 186 18.20 -26.69 -1.25
CA GLY A 186 19.50 -27.38 -1.30
C GLY A 186 19.74 -28.26 -2.54
N LYS A 187 18.90 -28.16 -3.57
CA LYS A 187 19.14 -28.75 -4.88
C LYS A 187 19.91 -27.74 -5.74
N GLU A 188 20.90 -28.19 -6.50
CA GLU A 188 21.56 -27.34 -7.49
C GLU A 188 20.49 -26.86 -8.48
N HIS A 189 20.13 -25.58 -8.41
CA HIS A 189 19.30 -24.97 -9.43
C HIS A 189 20.16 -24.76 -10.68
N ALA A 190 19.86 -25.48 -11.76
CA ALA A 190 20.26 -25.05 -13.08
C ALA A 190 19.68 -23.64 -13.26
N HIS A 191 20.55 -22.64 -13.36
CA HIS A 191 20.17 -21.26 -13.62
C HIS A 191 19.33 -21.19 -14.90
N HIS A 192 18.02 -21.06 -14.76
CA HIS A 192 17.20 -20.47 -15.80
C HIS A 192 17.25 -18.96 -15.61
N ASP A 193 18.13 -18.34 -16.38
CA ASP A 193 18.22 -16.89 -16.52
C ASP A 193 16.94 -16.32 -17.16
N ASP A 194 15.91 -16.13 -16.36
CA ASP A 194 14.69 -15.40 -16.77
C ASP A 194 14.72 -13.94 -16.22
N HIS A 195 15.92 -13.34 -16.18
CA HIS A 195 16.06 -11.90 -15.98
C HIS A 195 16.34 -11.17 -17.31
N ALA A 196 15.37 -11.17 -18.20
CA ALA A 196 15.33 -10.20 -19.29
C ALA A 196 14.90 -8.83 -18.72
N HIS A 197 15.79 -8.19 -17.95
CA HIS A 197 15.68 -6.77 -17.67
C HIS A 197 16.08 -6.01 -18.92
N ALA A 198 15.11 -5.34 -19.54
CA ALA A 198 15.33 -4.37 -20.59
C ALA A 198 16.36 -3.34 -20.11
N LYS A 199 17.58 -3.41 -20.67
CA LYS A 199 18.58 -2.35 -20.57
C LYS A 199 18.03 -1.13 -21.30
N ALA A 200 17.50 -0.17 -20.57
CA ALA A 200 17.27 1.17 -21.07
C ALA A 200 18.66 1.79 -21.33
N ALA A 201 18.90 2.14 -22.59
CA ALA A 201 20.09 2.84 -23.04
C ALA A 201 20.23 4.18 -22.29
N HIS A 202 21.23 4.31 -21.42
CA HIS A 202 21.71 5.59 -20.95
C HIS A 202 22.63 6.18 -22.01
N ALA A 203 22.17 7.25 -22.65
CA ALA A 203 22.98 8.11 -23.47
C ALA A 203 23.99 8.86 -22.59
N ASP A 204 25.23 8.76 -23.02
CA ASP A 204 26.43 9.42 -22.61
C ASP A 204 26.25 10.95 -22.48
N HIS A 205 26.57 11.52 -21.33
CA HIS A 205 26.99 12.91 -21.16
C HIS A 205 28.11 12.92 -20.14
N GLY A 206 29.34 13.05 -20.68
CA GLY A 206 30.52 13.32 -19.91
C GLY A 206 30.45 14.68 -19.20
N HIS A 207 30.97 14.73 -17.98
CA HIS A 207 31.62 15.87 -17.36
C HIS A 207 32.45 15.44 -16.15
N ASP A 208 33.76 15.65 -16.29
CA ASP A 208 34.81 16.14 -15.39
C ASP A 208 34.81 15.75 -13.89
N ASP A 209 35.92 15.09 -13.57
CA ASP A 209 36.83 15.16 -12.41
C ASP A 209 36.30 15.74 -11.08
N HIS A 210 36.05 14.85 -10.12
CA HIS A 210 36.51 15.04 -8.74
C HIS A 210 36.85 13.69 -8.12
N ALA A 211 38.13 13.55 -7.78
CA ALA A 211 38.67 12.48 -6.97
C ALA A 211 38.06 12.50 -5.55
N HIS A 212 37.40 11.42 -5.14
CA HIS A 212 37.20 11.11 -3.74
C HIS A 212 37.27 9.60 -3.54
N ASP A 213 38.13 9.26 -2.65
CA ASP A 213 38.37 8.07 -1.84
C ASP A 213 37.66 6.75 -2.23
N ALA A 214 38.55 5.81 -2.56
CA ALA A 214 38.22 4.40 -2.65
C ALA A 214 37.69 3.87 -1.31
N HIS A 215 36.36 3.75 -1.19
CA HIS A 215 35.74 2.77 -0.31
C HIS A 215 35.66 1.47 -1.09
N ASP A 216 36.47 0.50 -0.67
CA ASP A 216 36.33 -0.90 -1.05
C ASP A 216 34.92 -1.38 -0.72
N ASP A 217 34.02 -1.26 -1.68
CA ASP A 217 32.72 -1.93 -1.68
C ASP A 217 33.00 -3.39 -2.04
N HIS A 218 33.35 -4.18 -1.03
CA HIS A 218 33.28 -5.63 -1.12
C HIS A 218 31.84 -6.01 -1.41
N GLY A 219 31.49 -6.10 -2.69
CA GLY A 219 30.28 -6.73 -3.17
C GLY A 219 30.28 -8.16 -2.68
N HIS A 220 29.77 -8.39 -1.46
CA HIS A 220 29.29 -9.69 -1.04
C HIS A 220 28.11 -10.01 -1.95
N ASP A 221 28.34 -10.82 -2.97
CA ASP A 221 27.30 -11.62 -3.59
C ASP A 221 26.70 -12.47 -2.46
N GLU A 222 25.70 -11.90 -1.76
CA GLU A 222 24.90 -12.65 -0.79
C GLU A 222 24.17 -13.72 -1.57
N HIS A 223 24.68 -14.93 -1.55
CA HIS A 223 24.00 -16.11 -2.05
C HIS A 223 22.69 -16.26 -1.26
N HIS A 224 21.60 -15.75 -1.82
CA HIS A 224 20.25 -15.93 -1.27
C HIS A 224 19.86 -17.40 -1.40
N GLY A 225 19.66 -18.08 -0.28
CA GLY A 225 19.21 -19.46 -0.21
C GLY A 225 20.20 -20.40 0.49
N LEU A 226 19.72 -21.60 0.80
CA LEU A 226 20.50 -22.64 1.46
C LEU A 226 21.52 -23.25 0.48
N ALA A 227 22.78 -23.33 0.90
CA ALA A 227 23.82 -24.05 0.16
C ALA A 227 23.46 -25.54 0.02
N PRO A 228 23.97 -26.25 -1.01
CA PRO A 228 23.77 -27.69 -1.17
C PRO A 228 24.17 -28.46 0.09
N GLY A 229 23.25 -29.24 0.63
CA GLY A 229 23.45 -30.02 1.87
C GLY A 229 23.19 -29.27 3.19
N GLN A 230 22.94 -27.97 3.14
CA GLN A 230 22.56 -27.20 4.33
C GLN A 230 21.06 -27.39 4.64
N LYS A 231 20.74 -27.51 5.94
CA LYS A 231 19.35 -27.70 6.40
C LYS A 231 18.81 -26.43 7.02
N PRO A 232 17.51 -26.13 6.81
CA PRO A 232 16.82 -25.06 7.52
C PRO A 232 16.87 -25.28 9.03
N HIS A 233 16.78 -24.22 9.80
CA HIS A 233 16.75 -24.28 11.27
C HIS A 233 15.68 -23.35 11.82
N GLU A 234 15.18 -23.67 13.01
CA GLU A 234 14.23 -22.79 13.70
C GLU A 234 14.91 -21.47 14.07
N SER A 235 14.16 -20.39 14.00
CA SER A 235 14.65 -19.07 14.40
C SER A 235 14.97 -19.01 15.89
N PRO A 236 15.90 -18.14 16.33
CA PRO A 236 16.25 -18.00 17.73
C PRO A 236 15.04 -17.57 18.57
N TRP A 237 15.13 -17.83 19.89
CA TRP A 237 14.03 -17.58 20.83
C TRP A 237 13.50 -16.12 20.82
N VAL A 238 14.35 -15.16 20.48
CA VAL A 238 13.99 -13.73 20.33
C VAL A 238 12.90 -13.54 19.26
N VAL A 239 12.87 -14.39 18.23
CA VAL A 239 11.86 -14.37 17.17
C VAL A 239 10.69 -15.29 17.51
N THR A 240 10.94 -16.47 18.07
CA THR A 240 9.87 -17.46 18.36
C THR A 240 9.01 -17.07 19.56
N LEU A 241 9.54 -16.36 20.55
CA LEU A 241 8.74 -15.88 21.68
C LEU A 241 7.62 -14.91 21.27
N PRO A 242 7.88 -13.84 20.48
CA PRO A 242 6.81 -13.00 19.93
C PRO A 242 5.79 -13.78 19.10
N LEU A 243 6.19 -14.81 18.34
CA LEU A 243 5.25 -15.65 17.59
C LEU A 243 4.26 -16.35 18.54
N VAL A 244 4.74 -16.95 19.60
CA VAL A 244 3.90 -17.64 20.60
C VAL A 244 2.99 -16.63 21.31
N LEU A 245 3.51 -15.46 21.71
CA LEU A 245 2.73 -14.43 22.36
C LEU A 245 1.63 -13.85 21.48
N LEU A 246 1.87 -13.70 20.18
CA LEU A 246 0.86 -13.23 19.23
C LEU A 246 -0.15 -14.33 18.85
N ALA A 247 0.22 -15.60 18.92
CA ALA A 247 -0.69 -16.69 18.64
C ALA A 247 -1.84 -16.75 19.66
N ILE A 248 -1.60 -16.44 20.91
CA ILE A 248 -2.62 -16.44 21.99
C ILE A 248 -3.80 -15.50 21.66
N PRO A 249 -3.58 -14.18 21.48
CA PRO A 249 -4.68 -13.28 21.11
C PRO A 249 -5.24 -13.56 19.72
N SER A 250 -4.46 -14.07 18.78
CA SER A 250 -4.96 -14.47 17.46
C SER A 250 -6.04 -15.57 17.54
N VAL A 251 -6.03 -16.38 18.58
CA VAL A 251 -7.08 -17.36 18.84
C VAL A 251 -8.18 -16.77 19.73
N LEU A 252 -7.84 -16.12 20.85
CA LEU A 252 -8.78 -15.88 21.95
C LEU A 252 -9.44 -14.50 21.94
N ILE A 253 -8.77 -13.44 21.41
CA ILE A 253 -9.23 -12.07 21.58
C ILE A 253 -10.61 -11.83 20.96
N GLY A 254 -10.94 -12.47 19.85
CA GLY A 254 -12.25 -12.35 19.21
C GLY A 254 -13.37 -12.84 20.08
N PHE A 255 -13.17 -13.97 20.74
CA PHE A 255 -14.16 -14.55 21.68
C PHE A 255 -14.45 -13.62 22.85
N PHE A 256 -13.42 -13.07 23.49
CA PHE A 256 -13.59 -12.20 24.65
C PHE A 256 -14.05 -10.79 24.29
N ALA A 257 -13.64 -10.27 23.15
CA ALA A 257 -13.89 -8.89 22.77
C ALA A 257 -15.19 -8.65 21.98
N ILE A 258 -15.81 -9.69 21.38
CA ILE A 258 -17.04 -9.52 20.59
C ILE A 258 -18.17 -8.93 21.44
N GLN A 259 -18.41 -9.47 22.62
CA GLN A 259 -19.49 -9.01 23.50
C GLN A 259 -19.32 -7.54 23.90
N PRO A 260 -18.19 -7.07 24.50
CA PRO A 260 -18.04 -5.68 24.91
C PRO A 260 -17.95 -4.71 23.73
N MET A 261 -17.33 -5.07 22.60
CA MET A 261 -17.10 -4.16 21.48
C MET A 261 -18.30 -3.99 20.55
N LEU A 262 -19.01 -5.07 20.22
CA LEU A 262 -20.12 -5.02 19.25
C LEU A 262 -21.50 -4.92 19.91
N HIS A 263 -21.68 -5.59 21.04
CA HIS A 263 -22.96 -5.72 21.70
C HIS A 263 -23.04 -4.97 23.06
N GLY A 264 -21.90 -4.51 23.57
CA GLY A 264 -21.79 -3.71 24.80
C GLY A 264 -21.61 -2.22 24.53
N ASP A 265 -21.11 -1.51 25.56
CA ASP A 265 -21.01 -0.05 25.57
C ASP A 265 -19.61 0.49 25.23
N PHE A 266 -18.70 -0.33 24.75
CA PHE A 266 -17.31 0.06 24.51
C PHE A 266 -17.17 1.29 23.58
N PHE A 267 -18.01 1.36 22.55
CA PHE A 267 -18.02 2.48 21.60
C PHE A 267 -19.11 3.52 21.88
N ASN A 268 -19.81 3.42 23.02
CA ASN A 268 -20.93 4.30 23.33
C ASN A 268 -20.50 5.78 23.39
N GLY A 269 -21.21 6.62 22.65
CA GLY A 269 -20.91 8.06 22.52
C GLY A 269 -19.71 8.42 21.63
N VAL A 270 -18.91 7.44 21.17
CA VAL A 270 -17.78 7.65 20.26
C VAL A 270 -18.17 7.33 18.81
N ILE A 271 -18.82 6.19 18.60
CA ILE A 271 -19.34 5.76 17.29
C ILE A 271 -20.87 5.92 17.32
N THR A 272 -21.37 6.78 16.43
CA THR A 272 -22.80 6.96 16.21
C THR A 272 -23.14 6.49 14.79
N VAL A 273 -24.22 5.73 14.65
CA VAL A 273 -24.76 5.28 13.37
C VAL A 273 -26.13 5.92 13.20
N ASN A 274 -26.48 6.30 11.97
CA ASN A 274 -27.82 6.83 11.70
C ASN A 274 -28.86 5.71 11.87
N GLU A 275 -29.99 6.00 12.49
CA GLU A 275 -31.07 5.04 12.73
C GLU A 275 -31.67 4.47 11.44
N SER A 276 -31.51 5.16 10.30
CA SER A 276 -31.92 4.65 8.99
C SER A 276 -31.08 3.46 8.49
N HIS A 277 -29.89 3.23 9.07
CA HIS A 277 -28.99 2.14 8.70
C HIS A 277 -29.09 1.00 9.73
N GLY A 278 -29.99 0.06 9.48
CA GLY A 278 -30.37 -1.02 10.42
C GLY A 278 -29.35 -2.15 10.61
N ALA A 279 -28.25 -2.20 9.84
CA ALA A 279 -27.31 -3.33 9.86
C ALA A 279 -26.78 -3.69 11.27
N MET A 280 -26.47 -2.69 12.10
CA MET A 280 -26.01 -2.93 13.46
C MET A 280 -27.12 -3.36 14.42
N ALA A 281 -28.37 -2.93 14.18
CA ALA A 281 -29.53 -3.34 14.98
C ALA A 281 -29.85 -4.82 14.70
N GLU A 282 -29.88 -5.21 13.45
CA GLU A 282 -30.11 -6.61 13.02
C GLU A 282 -29.01 -7.54 13.57
N LEU A 283 -27.73 -7.12 13.50
CA LEU A 283 -26.62 -7.87 14.08
C LEU A 283 -26.77 -8.09 15.59
N LYS A 284 -27.29 -7.10 16.32
CA LYS A 284 -27.53 -7.22 17.77
C LYS A 284 -28.67 -8.18 18.09
N GLU A 285 -29.72 -8.20 17.29
CA GLU A 285 -30.88 -9.06 17.48
C GLU A 285 -30.53 -10.54 17.31
N HIS A 286 -29.67 -10.87 16.36
CA HIS A 286 -29.26 -12.26 16.07
C HIS A 286 -28.15 -12.78 17.00
N PHE A 287 -27.55 -11.94 17.83
CA PHE A 287 -26.46 -12.38 18.71
C PHE A 287 -26.95 -13.06 19.99
N HIS A 288 -26.69 -14.35 20.10
CA HIS A 288 -27.05 -15.19 21.25
C HIS A 288 -25.84 -15.62 22.10
N GLY A 289 -24.72 -14.92 21.94
CA GLY A 289 -23.45 -15.17 22.64
C GLY A 289 -22.38 -15.78 21.74
N ALA A 290 -21.10 -15.61 22.13
CA ALA A 290 -19.95 -16.00 21.32
C ALA A 290 -19.90 -17.52 21.02
N VAL A 291 -20.30 -18.37 21.99
CA VAL A 291 -20.33 -19.84 21.79
C VAL A 291 -21.44 -20.22 20.81
N ALA A 292 -22.64 -19.65 20.97
CA ALA A 292 -23.77 -19.91 20.07
C ALA A 292 -23.44 -19.49 18.63
N MET A 293 -22.80 -18.32 18.47
CA MET A 293 -22.33 -17.83 17.17
C MET A 293 -21.32 -18.80 16.54
N ALA A 294 -20.36 -19.32 17.30
CA ALA A 294 -19.37 -20.28 16.79
C ALA A 294 -20.01 -21.61 16.35
N ILE A 295 -21.01 -22.12 17.09
CA ILE A 295 -21.73 -23.34 16.72
C ILE A 295 -22.60 -23.10 15.48
N HIS A 296 -23.35 -21.99 15.44
CA HIS A 296 -24.15 -21.60 14.28
C HIS A 296 -23.25 -21.41 13.04
N GLY A 297 -22.05 -20.81 13.21
CA GLY A 297 -21.09 -20.60 12.15
C GLY A 297 -20.68 -21.85 11.37
N LEU A 298 -20.70 -23.03 12.01
CA LEU A 298 -20.42 -24.30 11.33
C LEU A 298 -21.47 -24.66 10.26
N SER A 299 -22.68 -24.15 10.37
CA SER A 299 -23.76 -24.38 9.40
C SER A 299 -23.82 -23.31 8.30
N THR A 300 -23.09 -22.20 8.43
CA THR A 300 -23.15 -21.07 7.51
C THR A 300 -22.30 -21.25 6.24
N ALA A 301 -22.69 -20.56 5.17
CA ALA A 301 -21.99 -20.61 3.88
C ALA A 301 -20.50 -20.19 3.97
N PRO A 302 -20.10 -19.17 4.74
CA PRO A 302 -18.69 -18.79 4.91
C PRO A 302 -17.79 -19.92 5.39
N PHE A 303 -18.24 -20.74 6.35
CA PHE A 303 -17.47 -21.88 6.84
C PHE A 303 -17.21 -22.91 5.74
N TRP A 304 -18.24 -23.29 4.99
CA TRP A 304 -18.11 -24.27 3.91
C TRP A 304 -17.29 -23.75 2.74
N LEU A 305 -17.36 -22.45 2.43
CA LEU A 305 -16.50 -21.80 1.43
C LEU A 305 -15.04 -21.77 1.89
N ALA A 306 -14.77 -21.48 3.15
CA ALA A 306 -13.42 -21.53 3.70
C ALA A 306 -12.86 -22.96 3.64
N LEU A 307 -13.64 -23.95 4.07
CA LEU A 307 -13.25 -25.36 4.00
C LEU A 307 -13.00 -25.81 2.56
N ALA A 308 -13.87 -25.44 1.62
CA ALA A 308 -13.69 -25.73 0.20
C ALA A 308 -12.39 -25.09 -0.34
N GLY A 309 -12.06 -23.87 0.07
CA GLY A 309 -10.79 -23.22 -0.29
C GLY A 309 -9.57 -24.00 0.21
N VAL A 310 -9.58 -24.44 1.46
CA VAL A 310 -8.51 -25.28 2.05
C VAL A 310 -8.37 -26.61 1.33
N VAL A 311 -9.48 -27.31 1.12
CA VAL A 311 -9.50 -28.64 0.45
C VAL A 311 -9.02 -28.50 -1.00
N THR A 312 -9.46 -27.47 -1.72
CA THR A 312 -9.00 -27.20 -3.08
C THR A 312 -7.50 -26.90 -3.13
N ALA A 313 -6.99 -26.11 -2.20
CA ALA A 313 -5.55 -25.83 -2.10
C ALA A 313 -4.76 -27.11 -1.82
N TYR A 314 -5.22 -27.94 -0.89
CA TYR A 314 -4.60 -29.24 -0.60
C TYR A 314 -4.58 -30.15 -1.82
N TYR A 315 -5.73 -30.30 -2.49
CA TYR A 315 -5.84 -31.12 -3.70
C TYR A 315 -4.90 -30.64 -4.81
N CYS A 316 -4.89 -29.35 -5.10
CA CYS A 316 -4.12 -28.76 -6.19
C CYS A 316 -2.59 -28.83 -5.95
N TYR A 317 -2.13 -28.66 -4.72
CA TYR A 317 -0.70 -28.50 -4.46
C TYR A 317 -0.06 -29.72 -3.78
N MET A 318 -0.87 -30.60 -3.12
CA MET A 318 -0.34 -31.79 -2.46
C MET A 318 -0.65 -33.08 -3.21
N ILE A 319 -1.85 -33.18 -3.81
CA ILE A 319 -2.28 -34.42 -4.49
C ILE A 319 -2.02 -34.35 -5.99
N ASN A 320 -2.47 -33.28 -6.67
CA ASN A 320 -2.40 -33.19 -8.13
C ASN A 320 -1.85 -31.86 -8.64
N PRO A 321 -0.52 -31.70 -8.68
CA PRO A 321 0.12 -30.47 -9.18
C PRO A 321 -0.13 -30.17 -10.67
N ARG A 322 -0.73 -31.09 -11.42
CA ARG A 322 -1.10 -30.90 -12.83
C ARG A 322 -2.25 -29.90 -12.98
N VAL A 323 -3.11 -29.78 -11.98
CA VAL A 323 -4.27 -28.87 -12.04
C VAL A 323 -3.85 -27.41 -12.11
N PRO A 324 -3.00 -26.86 -11.24
CA PRO A 324 -2.46 -25.51 -11.40
C PRO A 324 -1.75 -25.28 -12.72
N ALA A 325 -0.96 -26.26 -13.20
CA ALA A 325 -0.28 -26.18 -14.50
C ALA A 325 -1.26 -26.10 -15.68
N TRP A 326 -2.37 -26.84 -15.62
CA TRP A 326 -3.44 -26.78 -16.60
C TRP A 326 -4.11 -25.40 -16.63
N PHE A 327 -4.45 -24.84 -15.46
CA PHE A 327 -5.01 -23.49 -15.32
C PHE A 327 -4.04 -22.43 -15.88
N TYR A 328 -2.77 -22.51 -15.53
CA TYR A 328 -1.74 -21.61 -16.06
C TYR A 328 -1.71 -21.62 -17.59
N LYS A 329 -1.75 -22.80 -18.22
CA LYS A 329 -1.71 -22.94 -19.66
C LYS A 329 -2.96 -22.38 -20.35
N HIS A 330 -4.16 -22.61 -19.80
CA HIS A 330 -5.42 -22.21 -20.45
C HIS A 330 -5.82 -20.76 -20.14
N PHE A 331 -5.45 -20.24 -18.98
CA PHE A 331 -5.76 -18.89 -18.54
C PHE A 331 -4.55 -17.97 -18.47
N HIS A 332 -3.60 -18.17 -19.40
CA HIS A 332 -2.34 -17.40 -19.45
C HIS A 332 -2.59 -15.87 -19.48
N ALA A 333 -3.57 -15.41 -20.25
CA ALA A 333 -3.91 -13.97 -20.33
C ALA A 333 -4.34 -13.41 -18.95
N LEU A 334 -5.15 -14.18 -18.20
CA LEU A 334 -5.55 -13.80 -16.84
C LEU A 334 -4.35 -13.81 -15.88
N HIS A 335 -3.49 -14.82 -15.99
CA HIS A 335 -2.26 -14.89 -15.20
C HIS A 335 -1.36 -13.68 -15.48
N THR A 336 -1.13 -13.34 -16.74
CA THR A 336 -0.32 -12.16 -17.11
C THR A 336 -0.94 -10.85 -16.64
N LEU A 337 -2.28 -10.72 -16.66
CA LEU A 337 -2.98 -9.56 -16.11
C LEU A 337 -2.73 -9.41 -14.59
N LEU A 338 -2.82 -10.51 -13.85
CA LEU A 338 -2.59 -10.54 -12.40
C LEU A 338 -1.11 -10.33 -12.07
N GLU A 339 -0.18 -10.94 -12.82
CA GLU A 339 1.26 -10.78 -12.64
C GLU A 339 1.69 -9.33 -12.81
N ASN A 340 1.13 -8.64 -13.80
CA ASN A 340 1.31 -7.20 -14.01
C ASN A 340 0.43 -6.33 -13.10
N LYS A 341 -0.18 -6.89 -12.03
CA LYS A 341 -1.00 -6.19 -11.04
C LYS A 341 -2.08 -5.32 -11.71
N TYR A 342 -2.82 -5.91 -12.64
CA TYR A 342 -3.84 -5.24 -13.45
C TYR A 342 -3.31 -4.04 -14.26
N TYR A 343 -2.01 -3.96 -14.50
CA TYR A 343 -1.30 -2.82 -15.13
C TYR A 343 -1.45 -1.49 -14.40
N MET A 344 -1.90 -1.49 -13.13
CA MET A 344 -2.08 -0.27 -12.35
C MET A 344 -0.76 0.44 -12.05
N ASP A 345 0.32 -0.32 -11.80
CA ASP A 345 1.65 0.25 -11.60
C ASP A 345 2.12 0.99 -12.85
N LYS A 346 1.92 0.39 -14.04
CA LYS A 346 2.27 1.00 -15.32
C LYS A 346 1.42 2.22 -15.64
N PHE A 347 0.12 2.17 -15.31
CA PHE A 347 -0.76 3.33 -15.42
C PHE A 347 -0.25 4.49 -14.55
N ASN A 348 0.06 4.23 -13.28
CA ASN A 348 0.58 5.23 -12.36
C ASN A 348 1.93 5.80 -12.85
N GLU A 349 2.82 4.97 -13.37
CA GLU A 349 4.12 5.38 -13.88
C GLU A 349 3.99 6.29 -15.12
N VAL A 350 3.15 5.93 -16.07
CA VAL A 350 2.98 6.67 -17.33
C VAL A 350 2.15 7.94 -17.11
N PHE A 351 0.97 7.83 -16.47
CA PHE A 351 0.06 8.96 -16.33
C PHE A 351 0.43 9.89 -15.19
N ILE A 352 0.61 9.34 -13.98
CA ILE A 352 0.81 10.19 -12.79
C ILE A 352 2.26 10.66 -12.72
N ALA A 353 3.22 9.73 -12.70
CA ALA A 353 4.63 10.09 -12.61
C ALA A 353 5.15 10.75 -13.90
N GLY A 354 4.72 10.27 -15.06
CA GLY A 354 5.02 10.88 -16.37
C GLY A 354 4.43 12.27 -16.50
N GLY A 355 3.17 12.45 -16.13
CA GLY A 355 2.50 13.75 -16.09
C GLY A 355 3.19 14.74 -15.15
N ALA A 356 3.53 14.30 -13.93
CA ALA A 356 4.26 15.11 -12.97
C ALA A 356 5.65 15.52 -13.50
N ARG A 357 6.40 14.60 -14.11
CA ARG A 357 7.69 14.89 -14.76
C ARG A 357 7.58 15.88 -15.92
N LEU A 358 6.53 15.73 -16.75
CA LEU A 358 6.26 16.66 -17.86
C LEU A 358 5.96 18.07 -17.34
N LEU A 359 5.11 18.16 -16.33
CA LEU A 359 4.70 19.42 -15.69
C LEU A 359 5.88 20.09 -14.98
N GLY A 360 6.66 19.32 -14.20
CA GLY A 360 7.87 19.79 -13.55
C GLY A 360 8.95 20.24 -14.55
N GLY A 361 9.15 19.49 -15.64
CA GLY A 361 10.04 19.88 -16.73
C GLY A 361 9.61 21.16 -17.44
N GLY A 362 8.30 21.33 -17.67
CA GLY A 362 7.73 22.55 -18.22
C GLY A 362 7.92 23.77 -17.30
N LEU A 363 7.59 23.61 -16.02
CA LEU A 363 7.79 24.66 -15.02
C LEU A 363 9.26 25.03 -14.85
N SER A 364 10.17 24.05 -14.82
CA SER A 364 11.61 24.32 -14.74
C SER A 364 12.15 25.05 -15.98
N LYS A 365 11.75 24.63 -17.20
CA LYS A 365 12.22 25.32 -18.43
C LYS A 365 11.65 26.72 -18.58
N VAL A 366 10.34 26.88 -18.38
CA VAL A 366 9.65 28.15 -18.63
C VAL A 366 9.74 29.05 -17.39
N GLY A 367 9.42 28.53 -16.21
CA GLY A 367 9.42 29.28 -14.95
C GLY A 367 10.83 29.66 -14.51
N ASP A 368 11.64 28.64 -14.20
CA ASP A 368 12.97 28.88 -13.61
C ASP A 368 13.95 29.44 -14.64
N LYS A 369 14.22 28.70 -15.72
CA LYS A 369 15.29 29.04 -16.67
C LYS A 369 14.95 30.24 -17.55
N THR A 370 13.71 30.34 -18.08
CA THR A 370 13.38 31.42 -19.01
C THR A 370 12.91 32.67 -18.30
N LEU A 371 11.95 32.55 -17.37
CA LEU A 371 11.36 33.72 -16.71
C LEU A 371 12.25 34.22 -15.59
N ILE A 372 12.60 33.37 -14.62
CA ILE A 372 13.39 33.83 -13.45
C ILE A 372 14.85 34.12 -13.85
N ASP A 373 15.57 33.11 -14.31
CA ASP A 373 16.98 33.26 -14.64
C ASP A 373 17.20 34.14 -15.88
N GLY A 374 16.46 33.90 -16.95
CA GLY A 374 16.64 34.57 -18.24
C GLY A 374 16.19 36.03 -18.23
N LEU A 375 14.90 36.24 -17.87
CA LEU A 375 14.26 37.56 -17.95
C LEU A 375 14.54 38.41 -16.69
N ILE A 376 14.27 37.87 -15.51
CA ILE A 376 14.36 38.65 -14.26
C ILE A 376 15.84 38.85 -13.88
N VAL A 377 16.59 37.77 -13.63
CA VAL A 377 17.96 37.87 -13.11
C VAL A 377 18.92 38.37 -14.17
N ASN A 378 19.10 37.63 -15.27
CA ASN A 378 20.03 38.03 -16.33
C ASN A 378 19.53 39.24 -17.15
N GLY A 379 18.19 39.39 -17.27
CA GLY A 379 17.59 40.56 -17.92
C GLY A 379 17.87 41.85 -17.17
N SER A 380 17.66 41.87 -15.85
CA SER A 380 18.00 43.06 -15.01
C SER A 380 19.48 43.38 -15.04
N ALA A 381 20.35 42.37 -14.97
CA ALA A 381 21.79 42.57 -15.10
C ALA A 381 22.17 43.16 -16.47
N LYS A 382 21.55 42.72 -17.57
CA LYS A 382 21.75 43.27 -18.91
C LYS A 382 21.30 44.72 -19.01
N VAL A 383 20.18 45.09 -18.40
CA VAL A 383 19.66 46.46 -18.34
C VAL A 383 20.66 47.36 -17.58
N VAL A 384 21.15 46.95 -16.42
CA VAL A 384 22.16 47.69 -15.66
C VAL A 384 23.43 47.83 -16.48
N ALA A 385 23.90 46.78 -17.14
CA ALA A 385 25.06 46.82 -17.99
C ALA A 385 24.88 47.73 -19.21
N TRP A 386 23.67 47.81 -19.76
CA TRP A 386 23.33 48.74 -20.84
C TRP A 386 23.38 50.19 -20.34
N PHE A 387 22.74 50.51 -19.22
CA PHE A 387 22.79 51.83 -18.61
C PHE A 387 24.23 52.23 -18.29
N SER A 388 25.02 51.34 -17.72
CA SER A 388 26.46 51.60 -17.45
C SER A 388 27.23 51.94 -18.73
N ARG A 389 26.94 51.24 -19.84
CA ARG A 389 27.59 51.57 -21.13
C ARG A 389 27.18 52.93 -21.65
N VAL A 390 25.90 53.29 -21.56
CA VAL A 390 25.37 54.59 -21.98
C VAL A 390 26.03 55.69 -21.15
N ILE A 391 26.06 55.54 -19.82
CA ILE A 391 26.69 56.53 -18.93
C ILE A 391 28.19 56.69 -19.21
N ARG A 392 28.90 55.60 -19.51
CA ARG A 392 30.35 55.68 -19.87
C ARG A 392 30.61 56.51 -21.12
N VAL A 393 29.67 56.59 -22.06
CA VAL A 393 29.84 57.43 -23.26
C VAL A 393 29.90 58.92 -22.89
N PHE A 394 29.21 59.34 -21.80
CA PHE A 394 29.27 60.70 -21.28
C PHE A 394 30.58 61.00 -20.51
N GLN A 395 31.29 59.95 -20.07
CA GLN A 395 32.59 60.10 -19.39
C GLN A 395 33.72 60.08 -20.42
N SER A 396 33.94 61.22 -21.08
CA SER A 396 34.96 61.32 -22.10
C SER A 396 36.40 61.31 -21.56
N GLY A 397 36.59 61.44 -20.23
CA GLY A 397 37.93 61.55 -19.57
C GLY A 397 38.64 62.83 -19.78
N TYR A 398 38.13 63.77 -20.59
CA TYR A 398 38.73 65.06 -20.86
C TYR A 398 38.08 66.16 -19.99
N ILE A 399 38.90 66.79 -19.13
CA ILE A 399 38.45 67.84 -18.18
C ILE A 399 37.69 68.98 -18.87
N TYR A 400 38.11 69.38 -20.05
CA TYR A 400 37.47 70.47 -20.79
C TYR A 400 36.05 70.18 -21.27
N HIS A 401 35.69 68.87 -21.51
CA HIS A 401 34.32 68.52 -21.82
C HIS A 401 33.40 68.69 -20.61
N TYR A 402 33.87 68.30 -19.42
CA TYR A 402 33.09 68.51 -18.19
C TYR A 402 32.99 70.00 -17.84
N ALA A 403 34.03 70.79 -18.00
CA ALA A 403 34.03 72.25 -17.81
C ALA A 403 33.02 72.89 -18.79
N PHE A 404 33.03 72.52 -20.07
CA PHE A 404 32.07 73.01 -21.07
C PHE A 404 30.60 72.72 -20.72
N VAL A 405 30.28 71.48 -20.32
CA VAL A 405 28.96 71.13 -19.91
C VAL A 405 28.50 71.82 -18.62
N MET A 406 29.43 72.04 -17.65
CA MET A 406 29.14 72.83 -16.46
C MET A 406 28.84 74.30 -16.82
N ILE A 407 29.61 74.90 -17.74
CA ILE A 407 29.37 76.31 -18.23
C ILE A 407 28.03 76.39 -18.90
N LEU A 408 27.65 75.44 -19.77
CA LEU A 408 26.36 75.37 -20.40
C LEU A 408 25.23 75.21 -19.39
N GLY A 409 25.40 74.38 -18.39
CA GLY A 409 24.42 74.16 -17.29
C GLY A 409 24.24 75.47 -16.47
N MET A 410 25.33 76.13 -16.16
CA MET A 410 25.30 77.37 -15.43
C MET A 410 24.61 78.49 -16.27
N LEU A 411 24.90 78.58 -17.57
CA LEU A 411 24.23 79.49 -18.48
C LEU A 411 22.75 79.20 -18.59
N GLY A 412 22.35 77.93 -18.67
CA GLY A 412 20.98 77.51 -18.67
C GLY A 412 20.27 77.93 -17.39
N LEU A 413 20.86 77.68 -16.22
CA LEU A 413 20.30 78.11 -14.94
C LEU A 413 20.18 79.62 -14.82
N LEU A 414 21.18 80.35 -15.22
CA LEU A 414 21.15 81.81 -15.25
C LEU A 414 20.07 82.35 -16.22
N SER A 415 19.96 81.74 -17.38
CA SER A 415 18.87 82.10 -18.34
C SER A 415 17.51 81.80 -17.72
N TYR A 416 17.32 80.71 -17.07
CA TYR A 416 16.02 80.34 -16.46
C TYR A 416 15.68 81.27 -15.28
N PHE A 417 16.60 81.50 -14.36
CA PHE A 417 16.33 82.27 -13.14
C PHE A 417 16.42 83.79 -13.31
N VAL A 418 17.21 84.26 -14.23
CA VAL A 418 17.44 85.70 -14.41
C VAL A 418 16.79 86.30 -15.69
N ILE A 419 16.99 85.62 -16.83
CA ILE A 419 16.50 86.12 -18.12
C ILE A 419 15.04 85.90 -18.31
N PHE A 420 14.54 84.66 -18.03
CA PHE A 420 13.14 84.28 -18.19
C PHE A 420 12.17 85.15 -17.37
N PRO A 421 12.46 85.48 -16.07
CA PRO A 421 11.61 86.41 -15.33
C PRO A 421 11.60 87.82 -15.80
N LEU A 422 12.73 88.30 -16.50
CA LEU A 422 12.82 89.61 -17.07
C LEU A 422 11.94 89.79 -18.33
N PHE A 423 11.69 88.70 -19.04
CA PHE A 423 10.82 88.69 -20.24
C PHE A 423 9.40 88.25 -19.94
N ALA A 424 9.15 87.74 -18.76
CA ALA A 424 7.83 87.29 -18.31
C ALA A 424 7.04 88.38 -17.53
N LYS A 425 7.64 89.57 -17.40
CA LYS A 425 6.96 90.77 -17.00
C LYS A 425 6.68 91.60 -18.27
#